data_96a76f6baa7f6d282ce4ef192045373e
#
_entry.id   96a76f6baa7f6d282ce4ef192045373e
#
_cell.length_a   1.000
_cell.length_b   1.000
_cell.length_c   1.000
_cell.angle_alpha   90.00
_cell.angle_beta   90.00
_cell.angle_gamma   90.00
#
_symmetry.space_group_name_H-M   'P 1'
#
loop_
_entity.id
_entity.type
_entity.pdbx_description
1 polymer ?
#
loop_
_entity_poly.entity_id
_entity_poly.type
_entity_poly.pdbx_seq_one_letter_code
_entity_poly.pdbx_strand_id
1 'polypeptide(L)'
;YTLSLHDALPIYQKNTGNASIPIDLEEAYLLASDADMWLNVGMANSLDDLKASCPKFTDTRCFKNGEVYNNNARTNTAGGNDYYESAVVNPDIVLRDLVKIFHPELVQEECVYYKQLK
;
A
#
# COMPACT_ATOMS: atom_id res chain seq x y z
N TYR A 1 8.09 21.85 0.70
CA TYR A 1 7.95 20.96 1.86
C TYR A 1 9.16 20.05 1.98
N THR A 2 9.82 20.10 3.11
CA THR A 2 10.98 19.25 3.38
C THR A 2 10.57 18.14 4.33
N LEU A 3 10.64 16.87 3.88
CA LEU A 3 10.37 15.73 4.72
C LEU A 3 11.54 15.53 5.69
N SER A 4 11.29 15.72 6.99
CA SER A 4 12.28 15.45 8.03
C SER A 4 12.27 13.97 8.42
N LEU A 5 13.31 13.54 9.13
CA LEU A 5 13.34 12.20 9.71
C LEU A 5 12.16 11.97 10.67
N HIS A 6 11.73 13.04 11.34
CA HIS A 6 10.57 13.00 12.24
C HIS A 6 9.28 12.72 11.45
N ASP A 7 9.11 13.37 10.30
CA ASP A 7 7.94 13.15 9.43
C ASP A 7 7.93 11.76 8.78
N ALA A 8 9.11 11.15 8.64
CA ALA A 8 9.26 9.81 8.09
C ALA A 8 9.05 8.69 9.11
N LEU A 9 8.87 9.00 10.40
CA LEU A 9 8.65 8.00 11.44
C LEU A 9 7.31 7.30 11.25
N PRO A 10 7.18 6.04 11.71
CA PRO A 10 5.94 5.30 11.61
C PRO A 10 4.79 6.05 12.26
N ILE A 11 3.68 6.14 11.56
CA ILE A 11 2.48 6.82 12.04
C ILE A 11 1.91 6.09 13.25
N TYR A 12 2.05 4.76 13.29
CA TYR A 12 1.55 3.94 14.37
C TYR A 12 2.55 3.89 15.53
N GLN A 13 2.39 4.77 16.49
CA GLN A 13 3.34 4.98 17.60
C GLN A 13 3.47 3.79 18.55
N LYS A 14 2.50 2.89 18.59
CA LYS A 14 2.57 1.67 19.41
C LYS A 14 3.55 0.64 18.86
N ASN A 15 3.92 0.75 17.59
CA ASN A 15 4.91 -0.13 16.99
C ASN A 15 6.32 0.48 17.14
N THR A 16 7.06 0.01 18.12
CA THR A 16 8.44 0.44 18.36
C THR A 16 9.48 -0.51 17.75
N GLY A 17 9.03 -1.57 17.08
CA GLY A 17 9.89 -2.59 16.46
C GLY A 17 9.78 -2.61 14.94
N ASN A 18 10.49 -3.55 14.35
CA ASN A 18 10.51 -3.77 12.90
C ASN A 18 9.52 -4.83 12.43
N ALA A 19 8.79 -5.46 13.36
CA ALA A 19 7.82 -6.49 13.04
C ALA A 19 6.42 -5.91 12.82
N SER A 20 5.63 -6.58 12.01
CA SER A 20 4.21 -6.28 11.92
C SER A 20 3.52 -6.60 13.24
N ILE A 21 2.65 -5.73 13.69
CA ILE A 21 1.84 -5.96 14.89
C ILE A 21 0.36 -5.99 14.50
N PRO A 22 -0.41 -6.89 15.10
CA PRO A 22 -1.86 -6.88 14.91
C PRO A 22 -2.46 -5.68 15.64
N ILE A 23 -3.42 -5.03 14.99
CA ILE A 23 -4.25 -3.97 15.59
C ILE A 23 -5.71 -4.37 15.44
N ASP A 24 -6.57 -3.81 16.26
CA ASP A 24 -7.99 -4.08 16.10
C ASP A 24 -8.58 -3.30 14.91
N LEU A 25 -9.76 -3.76 14.46
CA LEU A 25 -10.40 -3.21 13.27
C LEU A 25 -10.79 -1.74 13.43
N GLU A 26 -11.19 -1.34 14.64
CA GLU A 26 -11.59 0.04 14.90
C GLU A 26 -10.39 0.99 14.82
N GLU A 27 -9.28 0.60 15.41
CA GLU A 27 -8.04 1.37 15.35
C GLU A 27 -7.53 1.46 13.92
N ALA A 28 -7.55 0.35 13.17
CA ALA A 28 -7.20 0.33 11.75
C ALA A 28 -8.08 1.29 10.93
N TYR A 29 -9.38 1.31 11.20
CA TYR A 29 -10.32 2.21 10.53
C TYR A 29 -10.01 3.68 10.81
N LEU A 30 -9.71 4.02 12.08
CA LEU A 30 -9.35 5.39 12.44
C LEU A 30 -8.10 5.87 11.71
N LEU A 31 -7.07 5.01 11.65
CA LEU A 31 -5.84 5.31 10.91
C LEU A 31 -6.11 5.49 9.40
N ALA A 32 -6.89 4.59 8.83
CA ALA A 32 -7.25 4.65 7.41
C ALA A 32 -8.08 5.88 7.06
N SER A 33 -8.90 6.37 8.00
CA SER A 33 -9.75 7.54 7.78
C SER A 33 -8.94 8.82 7.56
N ASP A 34 -7.76 8.92 8.16
CA ASP A 34 -6.86 10.06 8.02
C ASP A 34 -5.84 9.87 6.88
N ALA A 35 -5.75 8.67 6.32
CA ALA A 35 -4.76 8.37 5.29
C ALA A 35 -5.18 8.91 3.91
N ASP A 36 -4.19 9.40 3.17
CA ASP A 36 -4.38 9.82 1.78
C ASP A 36 -4.28 8.64 0.81
N MET A 37 -3.52 7.62 1.17
CA MET A 37 -3.29 6.42 0.36
C MET A 37 -3.32 5.17 1.23
N TRP A 38 -3.74 4.06 0.61
CA TRP A 38 -3.71 2.75 1.23
C TRP A 38 -2.84 1.82 0.38
N LEU A 39 -1.78 1.28 0.97
CA LEU A 39 -0.82 0.39 0.31
C LEU A 39 -0.88 -1.01 0.92
N ASN A 40 -0.55 -2.01 0.09
CA ASN A 40 -0.39 -3.41 0.54
C ASN A 40 -1.66 -3.98 1.17
N VAL A 41 -2.71 -4.03 0.39
CA VAL A 41 -4.06 -4.43 0.84
C VAL A 41 -4.30 -5.95 0.81
N GLY A 42 -3.24 -6.71 0.99
CA GLY A 42 -3.34 -8.18 1.06
C GLY A 42 -3.58 -8.82 -0.30
N MET A 43 -4.56 -9.70 -0.38
CA MET A 43 -4.83 -10.49 -1.59
C MET A 43 -5.83 -9.84 -2.55
N ALA A 44 -6.31 -8.66 -2.24
CA ALA A 44 -7.29 -7.98 -3.08
C ALA A 44 -6.72 -7.62 -4.46
N ASN A 45 -7.47 -7.88 -5.49
CA ASN A 45 -7.12 -7.57 -6.88
C ASN A 45 -7.89 -6.37 -7.43
N SER A 46 -8.97 -5.98 -6.76
CA SER A 46 -9.86 -4.89 -7.14
C SER A 46 -10.40 -4.18 -5.92
N LEU A 47 -11.01 -3.01 -6.12
CA LEU A 47 -11.75 -2.32 -5.07
C LEU A 47 -12.98 -3.11 -4.62
N ASP A 48 -13.60 -3.87 -5.52
CA ASP A 48 -14.73 -4.72 -5.17
C ASP A 48 -14.33 -5.85 -4.22
N ASP A 49 -13.14 -6.42 -4.40
CA ASP A 49 -12.60 -7.42 -3.47
C ASP A 49 -12.43 -6.83 -2.06
N LEU A 50 -11.92 -5.60 -1.97
CA LEU A 50 -11.78 -4.88 -0.71
C LEU A 50 -13.13 -4.56 -0.09
N LYS A 51 -14.08 -4.14 -0.89
CA LYS A 51 -15.44 -3.86 -0.42
C LYS A 51 -16.11 -5.10 0.15
N ALA A 52 -15.86 -6.26 -0.45
CA ALA A 52 -16.39 -7.53 0.02
C ALA A 52 -15.73 -7.98 1.33
N SER A 53 -14.41 -7.80 1.45
CA SER A 53 -13.64 -8.25 2.63
C SER A 53 -13.64 -7.24 3.78
N CYS A 54 -13.65 -5.95 3.48
CA CYS A 54 -13.54 -4.87 4.45
C CYS A 54 -14.56 -3.75 4.14
N PRO A 55 -15.89 -4.01 4.23
CA PRO A 55 -16.91 -3.04 3.81
C PRO A 55 -16.83 -1.71 4.57
N LYS A 56 -16.39 -1.74 5.83
CA LYS A 56 -16.26 -0.54 6.66
C LYS A 56 -15.26 0.47 6.09
N PHE A 57 -14.22 0.00 5.39
CA PHE A 57 -13.17 0.86 4.85
C PHE A 57 -13.60 1.60 3.58
N THR A 58 -14.73 1.28 2.99
CA THR A 58 -15.26 1.97 1.80
C THR A 58 -15.60 3.44 2.04
N ASP A 59 -15.79 3.83 3.30
CA ASP A 59 -16.05 5.22 3.68
C ASP A 59 -14.79 6.06 3.79
N THR A 60 -13.62 5.44 3.78
CA THR A 60 -12.36 6.16 3.89
C THR A 60 -12.07 7.01 2.66
N ARG A 61 -11.37 8.14 2.85
CA ARG A 61 -11.02 9.05 1.77
C ARG A 61 -10.16 8.37 0.70
N CYS A 62 -9.17 7.59 1.11
CA CYS A 62 -8.30 6.89 0.17
C CYS A 62 -9.08 5.90 -0.71
N PHE A 63 -10.05 5.19 -0.17
CA PHE A 63 -10.89 4.29 -0.95
C PHE A 63 -11.78 5.06 -1.94
N LYS A 64 -12.44 6.12 -1.48
CA LYS A 64 -13.34 6.94 -2.32
C LYS A 64 -12.59 7.63 -3.47
N ASN A 65 -11.36 8.04 -3.24
CA ASN A 65 -10.52 8.69 -4.24
C ASN A 65 -9.79 7.68 -5.14
N GLY A 66 -9.91 6.36 -4.88
CA GLY A 66 -9.23 5.34 -5.64
C GLY A 66 -7.73 5.27 -5.36
N GLU A 67 -7.25 5.88 -4.28
CA GLU A 67 -5.85 5.91 -3.88
C GLU A 67 -5.48 4.65 -3.09
N VAL A 68 -5.76 3.50 -3.70
CA VAL A 68 -5.48 2.17 -3.13
C VAL A 68 -4.58 1.41 -4.08
N TYR A 69 -3.43 0.97 -3.56
CA TYR A 69 -2.39 0.31 -4.35
C TYR A 69 -2.01 -1.02 -3.69
N ASN A 70 -1.73 -2.01 -4.53
CA ASN A 70 -1.29 -3.31 -4.02
C ASN A 70 -0.02 -3.78 -4.73
N ASN A 71 0.74 -4.60 -4.05
CA ASN A 71 2.02 -5.14 -4.50
C ASN A 71 1.87 -6.43 -5.32
N ASN A 72 0.71 -6.66 -5.92
CA ASN A 72 0.38 -7.88 -6.66
C ASN A 72 0.25 -7.67 -8.17
N ALA A 73 0.99 -6.70 -8.73
CA ALA A 73 1.00 -6.48 -10.17
C ALA A 73 1.56 -7.69 -10.96
N ARG A 74 2.45 -8.45 -10.33
CA ARG A 74 3.11 -9.62 -10.95
C ARG A 74 2.69 -10.90 -10.22
N THR A 75 1.48 -11.35 -10.46
CA THR A 75 0.98 -12.64 -9.95
C THR A 75 0.87 -13.64 -11.09
N ASN A 76 1.18 -14.90 -10.80
CA ASN A 76 0.98 -15.99 -11.75
C ASN A 76 -0.42 -16.62 -11.60
N THR A 77 -0.76 -17.53 -12.50
CA THR A 77 -2.06 -18.21 -12.51
C THR A 77 -2.29 -19.12 -11.30
N ALA A 78 -1.22 -19.50 -10.61
CA ALA A 78 -1.29 -20.32 -9.38
C ALA A 78 -1.38 -19.46 -8.10
N GLY A 79 -1.42 -18.13 -8.23
CA GLY A 79 -1.52 -17.20 -7.11
C GLY A 79 -0.19 -16.79 -6.49
N GLY A 80 0.93 -17.24 -7.04
CA GLY A 80 2.25 -16.77 -6.60
C GLY A 80 2.47 -15.31 -6.94
N ASN A 81 3.03 -14.55 -5.99
CA ASN A 81 3.29 -13.12 -6.15
C ASN A 81 4.79 -12.85 -6.17
N ASP A 82 5.30 -12.39 -7.30
CA ASP A 82 6.71 -12.11 -7.54
C ASP A 82 7.30 -11.02 -6.65
N TYR A 83 6.46 -10.20 -6.02
CA TYR A 83 6.91 -9.24 -5.02
C TYR A 83 7.69 -9.90 -3.88
N TYR A 84 7.28 -11.10 -3.45
CA TYR A 84 7.95 -11.82 -2.37
C TYR A 84 9.17 -12.62 -2.84
N GLU A 85 9.44 -12.62 -4.13
CA GLU A 85 10.56 -13.33 -4.76
C GLU A 85 11.58 -12.37 -5.35
N SER A 86 11.32 -11.83 -6.53
CA SER A 86 12.31 -11.01 -7.25
C SER A 86 12.48 -9.61 -6.65
N ALA A 87 11.47 -9.04 -6.00
CA ALA A 87 11.60 -7.72 -5.39
C ALA A 87 12.60 -7.71 -4.22
N VAL A 88 12.82 -8.85 -3.58
CA VAL A 88 13.81 -8.96 -2.48
C VAL A 88 15.23 -8.65 -2.97
N VAL A 89 15.55 -9.01 -4.21
CA VAL A 89 16.86 -8.72 -4.83
C VAL A 89 16.85 -7.47 -5.73
N ASN A 90 15.71 -6.82 -5.88
CA ASN A 90 15.53 -5.58 -6.66
C ASN A 90 14.85 -4.49 -5.84
N PRO A 91 15.39 -4.12 -4.66
CA PRO A 91 14.77 -3.10 -3.80
C PRO A 91 14.74 -1.72 -4.45
N ASP A 92 15.64 -1.42 -5.36
CA ASP A 92 15.68 -0.20 -6.17
C ASP A 92 14.42 -0.06 -7.04
N ILE A 93 13.96 -1.15 -7.62
CA ILE A 93 12.73 -1.17 -8.44
C ILE A 93 11.51 -0.96 -7.56
N VAL A 94 11.46 -1.58 -6.39
CA VAL A 94 10.39 -1.36 -5.41
C VAL A 94 10.36 0.11 -4.98
N LEU A 95 11.51 0.69 -4.68
CA LEU A 95 11.61 2.11 -4.31
C LEU A 95 11.13 3.01 -5.45
N ARG A 96 11.50 2.71 -6.68
CA ARG A 96 11.04 3.44 -7.87
C ARG A 96 9.52 3.39 -8.00
N ASP A 97 8.92 2.22 -7.80
CA ASP A 97 7.46 2.06 -7.82
C ASP A 97 6.78 2.94 -6.76
N LEU A 98 7.32 2.94 -5.53
CA LEU A 98 6.81 3.78 -4.45
C LEU A 98 6.96 5.26 -4.78
N VAL A 99 8.09 5.68 -5.33
CA VAL A 99 8.28 7.07 -5.78
C VAL A 99 7.25 7.42 -6.87
N LYS A 100 6.98 6.52 -7.80
CA LYS A 100 5.95 6.72 -8.83
C LYS A 100 4.56 6.92 -8.24
N ILE A 101 4.23 6.16 -7.19
CA ILE A 101 2.94 6.27 -6.50
C ILE A 101 2.81 7.61 -5.77
N PHE A 102 3.84 7.99 -5.02
CA PHE A 102 3.78 9.21 -4.19
C PHE A 102 4.10 10.49 -4.97
N HIS A 103 4.94 10.39 -5.99
CA HIS A 103 5.43 11.51 -6.80
C HIS A 103 5.49 11.11 -8.28
N PRO A 104 4.33 10.94 -8.93
CA PRO A 104 4.27 10.44 -10.32
C PRO A 104 5.02 11.32 -11.32
N GLU A 105 5.25 12.59 -10.98
CA GLU A 105 6.02 13.52 -11.81
C GLU A 105 7.52 13.23 -11.88
N LEU A 106 8.04 12.46 -10.92
CA LEU A 106 9.46 12.14 -10.84
C LEU A 106 9.87 10.87 -11.59
N VAL A 107 8.91 10.01 -11.92
CA VAL A 107 9.17 8.72 -12.56
C VAL A 107 8.30 8.56 -13.80
N GLN A 108 8.91 8.33 -14.94
CA GLN A 108 8.19 8.13 -16.21
C GLN A 108 7.78 6.68 -16.43
N GLU A 109 8.58 5.75 -15.92
CA GLU A 109 8.35 4.31 -16.10
C GLU A 109 7.10 3.86 -15.34
N GLU A 110 6.43 2.83 -15.87
CA GLU A 110 5.33 2.19 -15.20
C GLU A 110 5.82 1.35 -14.01
N CYS A 111 4.95 1.17 -13.00
CA CYS A 111 5.24 0.32 -11.87
C CYS A 111 5.42 -1.14 -12.29
N VAL A 112 6.38 -1.82 -11.68
CA VAL A 112 6.67 -3.23 -11.94
C VAL A 112 5.91 -4.13 -10.95
N TYR A 113 5.98 -3.83 -9.67
CA TYR A 113 5.42 -4.65 -8.59
C TYR A 113 4.08 -4.15 -8.06
N TYR A 114 3.83 -2.85 -8.16
CA TYR A 114 2.62 -2.23 -7.64
C TYR A 114 1.62 -1.95 -8.76
N LYS A 115 0.35 -2.01 -8.40
CA LYS A 115 -0.75 -1.55 -9.27
C LYS A 115 -1.80 -0.82 -8.44
N GLN A 116 -2.44 0.17 -9.06
CA GLN A 116 -3.62 0.80 -8.50
C GLN A 116 -4.81 -0.14 -8.65
N LEU A 117 -5.58 -0.32 -7.58
CA LEU A 117 -6.80 -1.11 -7.63
C LEU A 117 -7.96 -0.27 -8.20
N LYS A 118 -8.75 -0.92 -9.02
CA LYS A 118 -9.93 -0.34 -9.66
C LYS A 118 -11.16 -1.19 -9.48
#